data_86060574d6afd061873d68ef2a21d815
#
_entry.id   86060574d6afd061873d68ef2a21d815
#
_cell.length_a   1.000
_cell.length_b   1.000
_cell.length_c   1.000
_cell.angle_alpha   90.00
_cell.angle_beta   90.00
_cell.angle_gamma   90.00
#
_symmetry.space_group_name_H-M   'P 1'
#
loop_
_entity.id
_entity.type
_entity.pdbx_description
1 polymer ?
#
loop_
_entity_poly.entity_id
_entity_poly.type
_entity_poly.pdbx_seq_one_letter_code
_entity_poly.pdbx_strand_id
1 'polypeptide(L)'
;TTNINGTFHLLEACRAHWSDPASSIQDRASRFLHVSTDEVFGSLGETGFFTETTPYAPNSPYSASKASSDLLVRAYHHTYGLPTVITNCSNNYGPYQFPEKLIPVVIQSILARKPIPVYGDGMNVRDWLYVGDHCEALWTVLTNGQLGETYNIGGHNEKANLHLVQLMCDLIDEFQPEIGGNSRSLITFVADRPGHDRRYAIDASKIDRELGWRPAHTFETGIRETVKWYLENQAWIRSVTH
;
A
#
# COMPACT_ATOMS: atom_id res chain seq x y z
N THR A 1 11.83 -15.46 -3.15
CA THR A 1 12.63 -15.19 -4.37
C THR A 1 12.32 -13.82 -4.98
N THR A 2 11.05 -13.47 -5.26
CA THR A 2 10.68 -12.24 -5.99
C THR A 2 11.20 -10.98 -5.31
N ASN A 3 10.86 -10.73 -4.05
CA ASN A 3 11.24 -9.48 -3.38
C ASN A 3 12.75 -9.34 -3.18
N ILE A 4 13.43 -10.38 -2.71
CA ILE A 4 14.87 -10.29 -2.41
C ILE A 4 15.70 -10.45 -3.68
N ASN A 5 15.61 -11.61 -4.34
CA ASN A 5 16.44 -11.89 -5.51
C ASN A 5 16.09 -11.00 -6.70
N GLY A 6 14.79 -10.72 -6.92
CA GLY A 6 14.35 -9.82 -7.98
C GLY A 6 14.92 -8.42 -7.79
N THR A 7 14.85 -7.85 -6.58
CA THR A 7 15.45 -6.54 -6.28
C THR A 7 16.95 -6.56 -6.46
N PHE A 8 17.65 -7.60 -5.98
CA PHE A 8 19.09 -7.77 -6.18
C PHE A 8 19.46 -7.76 -7.67
N HIS A 9 18.78 -8.55 -8.50
CA HIS A 9 19.08 -8.61 -9.93
C HIS A 9 18.84 -7.28 -10.65
N LEU A 10 17.78 -6.56 -10.28
CA LEU A 10 17.52 -5.22 -10.83
C LEU A 10 18.61 -4.21 -10.42
N LEU A 11 19.03 -4.23 -9.15
CA LEU A 11 20.11 -3.38 -8.67
C LEU A 11 21.43 -3.67 -9.39
N GLU A 12 21.81 -4.95 -9.59
CA GLU A 12 22.99 -5.33 -10.35
C GLU A 12 22.92 -4.89 -11.82
N ALA A 13 21.75 -5.06 -12.45
CA ALA A 13 21.54 -4.60 -13.83
C ALA A 13 21.68 -3.06 -13.94
N CYS A 14 21.06 -2.32 -13.03
CA CYS A 14 21.19 -0.86 -12.98
C CYS A 14 22.64 -0.44 -12.72
N ARG A 15 23.32 -1.10 -11.77
CA ARG A 15 24.73 -0.82 -11.47
C ARG A 15 25.63 -1.02 -12.68
N ALA A 16 25.50 -2.17 -13.33
CA ALA A 16 26.29 -2.48 -14.53
C ALA A 16 26.04 -1.46 -15.66
N HIS A 17 24.76 -1.15 -15.92
CA HIS A 17 24.38 -0.28 -17.02
C HIS A 17 24.75 1.20 -16.77
N TRP A 18 24.55 1.70 -15.55
CA TRP A 18 24.85 3.10 -15.23
C TRP A 18 26.33 3.38 -14.93
N SER A 19 27.12 2.32 -14.68
CA SER A 19 28.59 2.42 -14.53
C SER A 19 29.33 2.23 -15.84
N ASP A 20 28.68 1.83 -16.93
CA ASP A 20 29.31 1.62 -18.22
C ASP A 20 29.59 2.97 -18.92
N PRO A 21 30.86 3.34 -19.16
CA PRO A 21 31.22 4.58 -19.87
C PRO A 21 30.70 4.60 -21.33
N ALA A 22 30.42 3.45 -21.93
CA ALA A 22 29.86 3.33 -23.27
C ALA A 22 28.32 3.41 -23.30
N SER A 23 27.68 3.42 -22.15
CA SER A 23 26.23 3.57 -22.05
C SER A 23 25.80 4.96 -22.53
N SER A 24 24.88 5.00 -23.48
CA SER A 24 24.25 6.25 -23.94
C SER A 24 23.43 6.95 -22.85
N ILE A 25 23.18 6.26 -21.73
CA ILE A 25 22.47 6.79 -20.54
C ILE A 25 23.52 7.31 -19.54
N GLN A 26 24.40 8.18 -20.00
CA GLN A 26 25.22 9.01 -19.08
C GLN A 26 24.40 10.15 -18.48
N ASP A 27 23.10 10.16 -18.72
CA ASP A 27 22.20 11.19 -18.23
C ASP A 27 22.02 11.02 -16.72
N ARG A 28 22.52 12.00 -15.97
CA ARG A 28 22.52 12.09 -14.49
C ARG A 28 21.11 12.10 -13.87
N ALA A 29 20.08 11.85 -14.68
CA ALA A 29 18.66 11.80 -14.29
C ALA A 29 18.16 10.39 -13.93
N SER A 30 18.96 9.33 -14.13
CA SER A 30 18.53 7.95 -13.82
C SER A 30 18.36 7.76 -12.31
N ARG A 31 17.24 7.18 -11.89
CA ARG A 31 16.94 6.90 -10.49
C ARG A 31 16.29 5.53 -10.35
N PHE A 32 16.62 4.84 -9.27
CA PHE A 32 15.96 3.60 -8.87
C PHE A 32 15.01 3.88 -7.71
N LEU A 33 13.71 3.93 -7.99
CA LEU A 33 12.69 4.04 -6.96
C LEU A 33 12.27 2.64 -6.49
N HIS A 34 12.45 2.36 -5.21
CA HIS A 34 12.00 1.13 -4.58
C HIS A 34 10.73 1.37 -3.77
N VAL A 35 9.64 0.75 -4.21
CA VAL A 35 8.34 0.83 -3.52
C VAL A 35 8.25 -0.27 -2.47
N SER A 36 8.20 0.09 -1.20
CA SER A 36 8.08 -0.81 -0.06
C SER A 36 6.76 -0.59 0.70
N THR A 37 6.69 -1.00 1.94
CA THR A 37 5.49 -1.05 2.77
C THR A 37 5.81 -0.64 4.21
N ASP A 38 4.84 -0.11 4.92
CA ASP A 38 4.92 0.17 6.36
C ASP A 38 5.00 -1.10 7.23
N GLU A 39 4.60 -2.25 6.68
CA GLU A 39 4.70 -3.54 7.37
C GLU A 39 6.15 -3.92 7.77
N VAL A 40 7.17 -3.30 7.16
CA VAL A 40 8.58 -3.53 7.52
C VAL A 40 8.92 -3.03 8.93
N PHE A 41 8.16 -2.09 9.47
CA PHE A 41 8.36 -1.52 10.78
C PHE A 41 7.78 -2.37 11.93
N GLY A 42 6.94 -3.37 11.63
CA GLY A 42 6.28 -4.22 12.61
C GLY A 42 4.92 -3.69 13.03
N SER A 43 4.55 -3.85 14.30
CA SER A 43 3.23 -3.45 14.82
C SER A 43 3.36 -2.33 15.85
N LEU A 44 2.48 -1.32 15.74
CA LEU A 44 2.32 -0.27 16.75
C LEU A 44 1.40 -0.73 17.89
N GLY A 45 1.59 -0.12 19.06
CA GLY A 45 0.60 -0.11 20.14
C GLY A 45 -0.57 0.82 19.82
N GLU A 46 -1.24 1.29 20.87
CA GLU A 46 -2.43 2.15 20.73
C GLU A 46 -2.11 3.54 20.15
N THR A 47 -0.90 4.00 20.33
CA THR A 47 -0.46 5.35 19.93
C THR A 47 0.85 5.32 19.14
N GLY A 48 1.25 6.49 18.61
CA GLY A 48 2.48 6.66 17.85
C GLY A 48 2.32 6.39 16.35
N PHE A 49 3.40 6.67 15.62
CA PHE A 49 3.50 6.52 14.17
C PHE A 49 4.86 5.96 13.79
N PHE A 50 4.92 5.21 12.70
CA PHE A 50 6.18 4.85 12.08
C PHE A 50 6.76 6.07 11.33
N THR A 51 8.01 6.39 11.63
CA THR A 51 8.79 7.40 10.92
C THR A 51 9.86 6.72 10.06
N GLU A 52 10.53 7.44 9.19
CA GLU A 52 11.63 6.90 8.37
C GLU A 52 12.84 6.44 9.20
N THR A 53 12.91 6.84 10.46
CA THR A 53 13.95 6.40 11.42
C THR A 53 13.52 5.26 12.32
N THR A 54 12.29 4.81 12.22
CA THR A 54 11.79 3.64 12.98
C THR A 54 12.58 2.39 12.57
N PRO A 55 13.16 1.63 13.52
CA PRO A 55 13.83 0.38 13.19
C PRO A 55 12.89 -0.64 12.55
N TYR A 56 13.40 -1.41 11.58
CA TYR A 56 12.64 -2.51 10.99
C TYR A 56 12.46 -3.65 11.99
N ALA A 57 11.24 -4.11 12.15
CA ALA A 57 10.85 -5.22 13.03
C ALA A 57 9.71 -6.06 12.40
N PRO A 58 9.89 -6.60 11.17
CA PRO A 58 8.82 -7.25 10.41
C PRO A 58 8.35 -8.55 11.10
N ASN A 59 7.03 -8.76 11.17
CA ASN A 59 6.41 -9.89 11.86
C ASN A 59 5.92 -11.01 10.90
N SER A 60 6.03 -10.82 9.60
CA SER A 60 5.62 -11.82 8.61
C SER A 60 6.75 -12.14 7.63
N PRO A 61 6.75 -13.34 6.98
CA PRO A 61 7.71 -13.65 5.91
C PRO A 61 7.66 -12.66 4.75
N TYR A 62 6.49 -12.11 4.44
CA TYR A 62 6.32 -11.07 3.42
C TYR A 62 7.04 -9.78 3.84
N SER A 63 6.70 -9.22 5.00
CA SER A 63 7.31 -7.98 5.48
C SER A 63 8.82 -8.13 5.71
N ALA A 64 9.29 -9.29 6.18
CA ALA A 64 10.72 -9.58 6.28
C ALA A 64 11.42 -9.60 4.92
N SER A 65 10.76 -10.13 3.89
CA SER A 65 11.32 -10.10 2.52
C SER A 65 11.36 -8.69 1.92
N LYS A 66 10.39 -7.84 2.24
CA LYS A 66 10.38 -6.42 1.85
C LYS A 66 11.46 -5.64 2.57
N ALA A 67 11.60 -5.81 3.89
CA ALA A 67 12.67 -5.21 4.69
C ALA A 67 14.06 -5.59 4.15
N SER A 68 14.24 -6.86 3.76
CA SER A 68 15.49 -7.32 3.14
C SER A 68 15.77 -6.60 1.82
N SER A 69 14.75 -6.34 1.01
CA SER A 69 14.90 -5.58 -0.23
C SER A 69 15.29 -4.13 0.02
N ASP A 70 14.65 -3.48 1.00
CA ASP A 70 14.95 -2.11 1.40
C ASP A 70 16.41 -1.98 1.85
N LEU A 71 16.88 -2.93 2.65
CA LEU A 71 18.29 -2.97 3.11
C LEU A 71 19.26 -3.17 1.95
N LEU A 72 18.93 -4.00 0.94
CA LEU A 72 19.73 -4.13 -0.27
C LEU A 72 19.82 -2.80 -1.04
N VAL A 73 18.68 -2.15 -1.29
CA VAL A 73 18.63 -0.86 -2.00
C VAL A 73 19.47 0.19 -1.28
N ARG A 74 19.33 0.29 0.05
CA ARG A 74 20.14 1.18 0.88
C ARG A 74 21.64 0.85 0.78
N ALA A 75 22.02 -0.43 0.85
CA ALA A 75 23.41 -0.87 0.76
C ALA A 75 24.03 -0.54 -0.60
N TYR A 76 23.28 -0.68 -1.70
CA TYR A 76 23.76 -0.32 -3.04
C TYR A 76 24.01 1.17 -3.19
N HIS A 77 23.17 2.02 -2.57
CA HIS A 77 23.45 3.46 -2.51
C HIS A 77 24.75 3.74 -1.75
N HIS A 78 24.88 3.24 -0.53
CA HIS A 78 26.04 3.54 0.33
C HIS A 78 27.35 2.96 -0.20
N THR A 79 27.32 1.79 -0.82
CA THR A 79 28.54 1.09 -1.28
C THR A 79 28.97 1.55 -2.67
N TYR A 80 28.01 1.76 -3.57
CA TYR A 80 28.30 1.98 -4.99
C TYR A 80 27.85 3.37 -5.49
N GLY A 81 27.23 4.18 -4.62
CA GLY A 81 26.66 5.47 -5.04
C GLY A 81 25.48 5.35 -5.99
N LEU A 82 24.80 4.18 -6.04
CA LEU A 82 23.66 3.98 -6.93
C LEU A 82 22.56 5.00 -6.59
N PRO A 83 21.99 5.72 -7.58
CA PRO A 83 20.99 6.77 -7.34
C PRO A 83 19.63 6.15 -6.98
N THR A 84 19.48 5.71 -5.73
CA THR A 84 18.28 5.05 -5.22
C THR A 84 17.47 5.96 -4.32
N VAL A 85 16.15 5.70 -4.28
CA VAL A 85 15.19 6.27 -3.31
C VAL A 85 14.24 5.17 -2.89
N ILE A 86 13.84 5.15 -1.62
CA ILE A 86 12.90 4.18 -1.06
C ILE A 86 11.62 4.89 -0.64
N THR A 87 10.46 4.23 -0.84
CA THR A 87 9.19 4.66 -0.26
C THR A 87 8.57 3.54 0.56
N ASN A 88 8.07 3.86 1.76
CA ASN A 88 7.26 2.96 2.57
C ASN A 88 5.83 3.51 2.60
N CYS A 89 4.87 2.77 2.04
CA CYS A 89 3.50 3.25 1.96
C CYS A 89 2.56 2.49 2.91
N SER A 90 1.51 3.18 3.34
CA SER A 90 0.38 2.60 4.03
C SER A 90 -0.52 1.76 3.10
N ASN A 91 -1.62 1.21 3.63
CA ASN A 91 -2.53 0.34 2.86
C ASN A 91 -3.20 1.08 1.70
N ASN A 92 -2.89 0.68 0.48
CA ASN A 92 -3.49 1.27 -0.71
C ASN A 92 -4.90 0.72 -0.96
N TYR A 93 -5.78 1.57 -1.50
CA TYR A 93 -7.08 1.20 -2.01
C TYR A 93 -7.45 2.05 -3.24
N GLY A 94 -8.34 1.56 -4.08
CA GLY A 94 -8.78 2.29 -5.27
C GLY A 94 -9.05 1.38 -6.45
N PRO A 95 -9.25 1.96 -7.64
CA PRO A 95 -9.37 1.24 -8.90
C PRO A 95 -8.23 0.25 -9.14
N TYR A 96 -8.53 -0.85 -9.82
CA TYR A 96 -7.58 -1.89 -10.23
C TYR A 96 -6.88 -2.65 -9.10
N GLN A 97 -7.32 -2.52 -7.82
CA GLN A 97 -6.79 -3.38 -6.76
C GLN A 97 -7.22 -4.83 -6.99
N PHE A 98 -6.26 -5.76 -6.94
CA PHE A 98 -6.52 -7.18 -7.22
C PHE A 98 -7.59 -7.76 -6.29
N PRO A 99 -8.55 -8.56 -6.81
CA PRO A 99 -9.75 -9.00 -6.09
C PRO A 99 -9.56 -9.95 -4.89
N GLU A 100 -8.33 -10.22 -4.47
CA GLU A 100 -8.04 -10.94 -3.21
C GLU A 100 -7.92 -10.04 -1.98
N LYS A 101 -7.85 -8.72 -2.18
CA LYS A 101 -7.67 -7.74 -1.11
C LYS A 101 -9.00 -7.38 -0.45
N LEU A 102 -8.93 -6.84 0.78
CA LEU A 102 -10.11 -6.62 1.65
C LEU A 102 -11.23 -5.89 0.93
N ILE A 103 -10.97 -4.71 0.37
CA ILE A 103 -12.01 -3.86 -0.24
C ILE A 103 -12.70 -4.55 -1.42
N PRO A 104 -12.00 -5.04 -2.46
CA PRO A 104 -12.67 -5.76 -3.53
C PRO A 104 -13.35 -7.06 -3.08
N VAL A 105 -12.79 -7.80 -2.10
CA VAL A 105 -13.45 -9.01 -1.54
C VAL A 105 -14.79 -8.65 -0.91
N VAL A 106 -14.86 -7.57 -0.12
CA VAL A 106 -16.11 -7.11 0.51
C VAL A 106 -17.14 -6.75 -0.56
N ILE A 107 -16.75 -5.96 -1.58
CA ILE A 107 -17.65 -5.58 -2.69
C ILE A 107 -18.20 -6.83 -3.39
N GLN A 108 -17.33 -7.78 -3.77
CA GLN A 108 -17.76 -8.99 -4.47
C GLN A 108 -18.65 -9.89 -3.58
N SER A 109 -18.36 -9.98 -2.28
CA SER A 109 -19.19 -10.73 -1.34
C SER A 109 -20.59 -10.14 -1.24
N ILE A 110 -20.72 -8.82 -1.14
CA ILE A 110 -22.03 -8.14 -1.08
C ILE A 110 -22.82 -8.37 -2.37
N LEU A 111 -22.18 -8.14 -3.54
CA LEU A 111 -22.82 -8.34 -4.85
C LEU A 111 -23.30 -9.79 -5.06
N ALA A 112 -22.53 -10.75 -4.56
CA ALA A 112 -22.87 -12.17 -4.63
C ALA A 112 -23.78 -12.66 -3.47
N ARG A 113 -24.17 -11.79 -2.52
CA ARG A 113 -24.92 -12.14 -1.30
C ARG A 113 -24.24 -13.25 -0.49
N LYS A 114 -22.92 -13.24 -0.41
CA LYS A 114 -22.09 -14.20 0.32
C LYS A 114 -21.60 -13.61 1.66
N PRO A 115 -21.25 -14.46 2.65
CA PRO A 115 -20.65 -14.00 3.89
C PRO A 115 -19.41 -13.12 3.64
N ILE A 116 -19.29 -12.03 4.42
CA ILE A 116 -18.13 -11.13 4.43
C ILE A 116 -17.24 -11.55 5.60
N PRO A 117 -16.08 -12.17 5.37
CA PRO A 117 -15.23 -12.63 6.47
C PRO A 117 -14.52 -11.44 7.14
N VAL A 118 -14.72 -11.29 8.44
CA VAL A 118 -13.98 -10.35 9.29
C VAL A 118 -13.11 -11.15 10.26
N TYR A 119 -11.80 -10.97 10.17
CA TYR A 119 -10.82 -11.69 10.97
C TYR A 119 -10.78 -11.21 12.41
N GLY A 120 -10.76 -12.14 13.38
CA GLY A 120 -10.73 -11.84 14.81
C GLY A 120 -11.92 -11.00 15.25
N ASP A 121 -11.64 -9.91 15.95
CA ASP A 121 -12.64 -8.92 16.38
C ASP A 121 -12.88 -7.79 15.35
N GLY A 122 -12.13 -7.80 14.24
CA GLY A 122 -12.19 -6.76 13.21
C GLY A 122 -11.58 -5.41 13.60
N MET A 123 -10.95 -5.31 14.78
CA MET A 123 -10.44 -4.06 15.32
C MET A 123 -8.97 -3.79 14.96
N ASN A 124 -8.41 -4.55 14.03
CA ASN A 124 -7.10 -4.22 13.45
C ASN A 124 -7.20 -2.90 12.69
N VAL A 125 -6.32 -1.96 13.01
CA VAL A 125 -6.32 -0.61 12.43
C VAL A 125 -5.31 -0.53 11.28
N ARG A 126 -5.74 0.09 10.18
CA ARG A 126 -4.89 0.37 9.02
C ARG A 126 -5.04 1.83 8.61
N ASP A 127 -3.95 2.44 8.20
CA ASP A 127 -3.98 3.71 7.50
C ASP A 127 -4.26 3.46 6.02
N TRP A 128 -5.23 4.15 5.44
CA TRP A 128 -5.73 3.92 4.10
C TRP A 128 -5.38 5.06 3.16
N LEU A 129 -4.66 4.74 2.08
CA LEU A 129 -4.18 5.69 1.07
C LEU A 129 -4.84 5.41 -0.28
N TYR A 130 -5.48 6.42 -0.87
CA TYR A 130 -6.04 6.30 -2.21
C TYR A 130 -4.94 6.09 -3.25
N VAL A 131 -5.12 5.13 -4.16
CA VAL A 131 -4.07 4.71 -5.10
C VAL A 131 -3.63 5.82 -6.04
N GLY A 132 -4.53 6.72 -6.45
CA GLY A 132 -4.19 7.89 -7.25
C GLY A 132 -3.19 8.81 -6.55
N ASP A 133 -3.46 9.14 -5.28
CA ASP A 133 -2.57 9.95 -4.45
C ASP A 133 -1.21 9.26 -4.24
N HIS A 134 -1.20 7.92 -4.06
CA HIS A 134 0.05 7.17 -3.98
C HIS A 134 0.86 7.25 -5.27
N CYS A 135 0.23 7.12 -6.43
CA CYS A 135 0.93 7.27 -7.72
C CYS A 135 1.55 8.65 -7.88
N GLU A 136 0.85 9.70 -7.47
CA GLU A 136 1.38 11.07 -7.48
C GLU A 136 2.56 11.24 -6.50
N ALA A 137 2.46 10.64 -5.30
CA ALA A 137 3.56 10.61 -4.35
C ALA A 137 4.80 9.92 -4.95
N LEU A 138 4.62 8.75 -5.55
CA LEU A 138 5.71 8.01 -6.20
C LEU A 138 6.37 8.82 -7.30
N TRP A 139 5.58 9.50 -8.14
CA TRP A 139 6.10 10.39 -9.16
C TRP A 139 6.88 11.56 -8.58
N THR A 140 6.35 12.18 -7.54
CA THR A 140 6.99 13.30 -6.82
C THR A 140 8.32 12.86 -6.20
N VAL A 141 8.37 11.70 -5.55
CA VAL A 141 9.60 11.15 -4.97
C VAL A 141 10.59 10.75 -6.06
N LEU A 142 10.12 10.12 -7.15
CA LEU A 142 10.99 9.74 -8.26
C LEU A 142 11.68 10.96 -8.90
N THR A 143 10.95 12.06 -9.05
CA THR A 143 11.48 13.26 -9.74
C THR A 143 12.27 14.19 -8.83
N ASN A 144 11.83 14.37 -7.58
CA ASN A 144 12.32 15.40 -6.68
C ASN A 144 12.93 14.86 -5.38
N GLY A 145 12.73 13.57 -5.05
CA GLY A 145 13.25 12.97 -3.81
C GLY A 145 14.77 13.04 -3.73
N GLN A 146 15.31 13.20 -2.53
CA GLN A 146 16.74 13.16 -2.29
C GLN A 146 17.27 11.73 -2.44
N LEU A 147 18.37 11.56 -3.19
CA LEU A 147 18.99 10.25 -3.40
C LEU A 147 19.52 9.67 -2.08
N GLY A 148 19.33 8.38 -1.89
CA GLY A 148 19.71 7.66 -0.67
C GLY A 148 18.69 7.75 0.46
N GLU A 149 17.66 8.60 0.33
CA GLU A 149 16.66 8.80 1.35
C GLU A 149 15.46 7.83 1.23
N THR A 150 14.75 7.72 2.34
CA THR A 150 13.46 7.03 2.43
C THR A 150 12.36 8.05 2.70
N TYR A 151 11.20 7.86 2.09
CA TYR A 151 10.00 8.67 2.30
C TYR A 151 8.82 7.78 2.67
N ASN A 152 8.22 8.08 3.80
CA ASN A 152 6.96 7.50 4.21
C ASN A 152 5.80 8.17 3.46
N ILE A 153 4.85 7.38 2.98
CA ILE A 153 3.68 7.85 2.24
C ILE A 153 2.43 7.28 2.90
N GLY A 154 1.66 8.12 3.58
CA GLY A 154 0.46 7.74 4.33
C GLY A 154 -0.76 8.58 3.97
N GLY A 155 -1.94 8.01 4.23
CA GLY A 155 -3.22 8.67 3.96
C GLY A 155 -3.74 9.51 5.13
N HIS A 156 -3.17 9.36 6.33
CA HIS A 156 -3.67 9.90 7.60
C HIS A 156 -5.13 9.49 7.87
N ASN A 157 -5.52 8.30 7.42
CA ASN A 157 -6.88 7.77 7.45
C ASN A 157 -6.93 6.42 8.19
N GLU A 158 -6.59 6.43 9.47
CA GLU A 158 -6.65 5.23 10.30
C GLU A 158 -8.09 4.76 10.52
N LYS A 159 -8.40 3.52 10.12
CA LYS A 159 -9.73 2.91 10.30
C LYS A 159 -9.57 1.47 10.78
N ALA A 160 -10.41 1.05 11.71
CA ALA A 160 -10.56 -0.35 12.04
C ALA A 160 -11.23 -1.11 10.86
N ASN A 161 -10.78 -2.32 10.60
CA ASN A 161 -11.29 -3.13 9.48
C ASN A 161 -12.81 -3.31 9.55
N LEU A 162 -13.38 -3.55 10.73
CA LEU A 162 -14.83 -3.68 10.89
C LEU A 162 -15.57 -2.40 10.50
N HIS A 163 -15.06 -1.23 10.89
CA HIS A 163 -15.69 0.05 10.53
C HIS A 163 -15.64 0.28 9.02
N LEU A 164 -14.53 -0.08 8.37
CA LEU A 164 -14.41 -0.03 6.92
C LEU A 164 -15.45 -0.94 6.24
N VAL A 165 -15.55 -2.20 6.69
CA VAL A 165 -16.50 -3.17 6.14
C VAL A 165 -17.94 -2.69 6.30
N GLN A 166 -18.29 -2.13 7.46
CA GLN A 166 -19.64 -1.57 7.71
C GLN A 166 -19.94 -0.40 6.78
N LEU A 167 -18.98 0.54 6.62
CA LEU A 167 -19.13 1.67 5.69
C LEU A 167 -19.34 1.19 4.24
N MET A 168 -18.60 0.17 3.81
CA MET A 168 -18.76 -0.39 2.47
C MET A 168 -20.14 -1.04 2.27
N CYS A 169 -20.65 -1.74 3.29
CA CYS A 169 -22.03 -2.27 3.26
C CYS A 169 -23.04 -1.14 3.04
N ASP A 170 -22.92 -0.06 3.81
CA ASP A 170 -23.84 1.09 3.71
C ASP A 170 -23.75 1.76 2.33
N LEU A 171 -22.54 1.95 1.80
CA LEU A 171 -22.32 2.57 0.48
C LEU A 171 -22.88 1.70 -0.66
N ILE A 172 -22.74 0.39 -0.59
CA ILE A 172 -23.27 -0.50 -1.63
C ILE A 172 -24.80 -0.58 -1.53
N ASP A 173 -25.37 -0.62 -0.33
CA ASP A 173 -26.82 -0.56 -0.13
C ASP A 173 -27.40 0.77 -0.64
N GLU A 174 -26.63 1.89 -0.53
CA GLU A 174 -27.01 3.19 -1.11
C GLU A 174 -26.96 3.17 -2.64
N PHE A 175 -25.87 2.63 -3.24
CA PHE A 175 -25.66 2.67 -4.71
C PHE A 175 -26.42 1.60 -5.47
N GLN A 176 -26.79 0.51 -4.83
CA GLN A 176 -27.42 -0.67 -5.43
C GLN A 176 -28.61 -1.15 -4.57
N PRO A 177 -29.65 -0.33 -4.34
CA PRO A 177 -30.75 -0.68 -3.45
C PRO A 177 -31.52 -1.94 -3.91
N GLU A 178 -31.45 -2.29 -5.19
CA GLU A 178 -32.05 -3.47 -5.79
C GLU A 178 -31.39 -4.79 -5.32
N ILE A 179 -30.19 -4.79 -4.76
CA ILE A 179 -29.53 -5.99 -4.22
C ILE A 179 -30.23 -6.46 -2.93
N GLY A 180 -31.15 -5.68 -2.40
CA GLY A 180 -32.00 -6.08 -1.27
C GLY A 180 -31.60 -5.53 0.09
N GLY A 181 -30.65 -4.60 0.15
CA GLY A 181 -30.25 -3.87 1.37
C GLY A 181 -29.72 -4.77 2.52
N ASN A 182 -29.44 -4.16 3.66
CA ASN A 182 -28.97 -4.84 4.87
C ASN A 182 -27.69 -5.70 4.67
N SER A 183 -26.76 -5.21 3.84
CA SER A 183 -25.51 -5.92 3.57
C SER A 183 -24.67 -6.15 4.82
N ARG A 184 -24.85 -5.36 5.87
CA ARG A 184 -24.21 -5.58 7.18
C ARG A 184 -24.56 -6.95 7.80
N SER A 185 -25.71 -7.53 7.47
CA SER A 185 -26.10 -8.88 7.94
C SER A 185 -25.22 -10.00 7.36
N LEU A 186 -24.45 -9.72 6.31
CA LEU A 186 -23.51 -10.66 5.71
C LEU A 186 -22.17 -10.74 6.46
N ILE A 187 -21.89 -9.83 7.38
CA ILE A 187 -20.64 -9.80 8.17
C ILE A 187 -20.58 -11.07 9.02
N THR A 188 -19.47 -11.81 8.86
CA THR A 188 -19.23 -13.05 9.58
C THR A 188 -17.83 -13.01 10.18
N PHE A 189 -17.74 -13.13 11.51
CA PHE A 189 -16.46 -13.19 12.19
C PHE A 189 -15.82 -14.57 12.01
N VAL A 190 -14.56 -14.59 11.65
CA VAL A 190 -13.76 -15.80 11.45
C VAL A 190 -12.51 -15.78 12.33
N ALA A 191 -11.87 -16.95 12.51
CA ALA A 191 -10.62 -17.03 13.27
C ALA A 191 -9.56 -16.07 12.71
N ASP A 192 -8.83 -15.40 13.60
CA ASP A 192 -7.77 -14.49 13.17
C ASP A 192 -6.58 -15.25 12.57
N ARG A 193 -5.85 -14.59 11.69
CA ARG A 193 -4.68 -15.16 11.01
C ARG A 193 -3.41 -15.01 11.89
N PRO A 194 -2.47 -15.97 11.86
CA PRO A 194 -1.20 -15.84 12.55
C PRO A 194 -0.42 -14.60 12.09
N GLY A 195 0.22 -13.91 13.03
CA GLY A 195 1.03 -12.73 12.73
C GLY A 195 0.24 -11.53 12.24
N HIS A 196 -1.03 -11.41 12.61
CA HIS A 196 -1.88 -10.28 12.22
C HIS A 196 -1.61 -9.07 13.12
N ASP A 197 -0.78 -8.17 12.65
CA ASP A 197 -0.42 -6.94 13.36
C ASP A 197 -1.65 -6.09 13.71
N ARG A 198 -1.67 -5.56 14.93
CA ARG A 198 -2.83 -4.84 15.46
C ARG A 198 -3.05 -3.48 14.81
N ARG A 199 -1.98 -2.70 14.64
CA ARG A 199 -2.10 -1.33 14.13
C ARG A 199 -0.90 -0.94 13.28
N TYR A 200 -1.20 -0.31 12.14
CA TYR A 200 -0.26 0.43 11.32
C TYR A 200 -0.73 1.87 11.20
N ALA A 201 0.20 2.80 11.42
CA ALA A 201 0.02 4.21 11.18
C ALA A 201 1.36 4.83 10.82
N ILE A 202 1.41 5.64 9.79
CA ILE A 202 2.65 6.17 9.23
C ILE A 202 2.69 7.69 9.36
N ASP A 203 3.86 8.23 9.70
CA ASP A 203 4.11 9.66 9.66
C ASP A 203 4.64 10.04 8.28
N ALA A 204 3.86 10.74 7.50
CA ALA A 204 4.21 11.24 6.17
C ALA A 204 4.64 12.72 6.19
N SER A 205 5.02 13.27 7.33
CA SER A 205 5.41 14.69 7.46
C SER A 205 6.70 15.04 6.70
N LYS A 206 7.59 14.07 6.46
CA LYS A 206 8.82 14.29 5.70
C LYS A 206 8.54 14.60 4.23
N ILE A 207 7.72 13.81 3.57
CA ILE A 207 7.38 14.04 2.15
C ILE A 207 6.63 15.36 1.97
N ASP A 208 5.76 15.72 2.91
CA ASP A 208 5.09 17.03 2.91
C ASP A 208 6.09 18.18 3.04
N ARG A 209 6.94 18.13 4.05
CA ARG A 209 7.91 19.20 4.34
C ARG A 209 8.95 19.37 3.24
N GLU A 210 9.45 18.26 2.67
CA GLU A 210 10.58 18.29 1.73
C GLU A 210 10.14 18.38 0.27
N LEU A 211 8.99 17.80 -0.07
CA LEU A 211 8.53 17.68 -1.46
C LEU A 211 7.18 18.35 -1.70
N GLY A 212 6.51 18.85 -0.65
CA GLY A 212 5.21 19.54 -0.74
C GLY A 212 4.04 18.63 -1.11
N TRP A 213 4.20 17.30 -1.01
CA TRP A 213 3.14 16.37 -1.33
C TRP A 213 2.24 16.09 -0.12
N ARG A 214 0.93 16.09 -0.37
CA ARG A 214 -0.12 15.65 0.56
C ARG A 214 -1.18 14.88 -0.20
N PRO A 215 -1.86 13.90 0.43
CA PRO A 215 -2.99 13.23 -0.22
C PRO A 215 -4.10 14.25 -0.55
N ALA A 216 -4.65 14.18 -1.76
CA ALA A 216 -5.74 15.04 -2.22
C ALA A 216 -7.12 14.49 -1.82
N HIS A 217 -7.24 13.17 -1.65
CA HIS A 217 -8.49 12.51 -1.29
C HIS A 217 -8.60 12.33 0.22
N THR A 218 -9.77 12.65 0.78
CA THR A 218 -10.15 12.11 2.08
C THR A 218 -10.55 10.64 1.92
N PHE A 219 -10.55 9.89 3.02
CA PHE A 219 -11.02 8.50 2.96
C PHE A 219 -12.46 8.39 2.43
N GLU A 220 -13.33 9.29 2.85
CA GLU A 220 -14.75 9.32 2.47
C GLU A 220 -14.95 9.57 0.98
N THR A 221 -14.16 10.47 0.36
CA THR A 221 -14.22 10.70 -1.08
C THR A 221 -13.67 9.52 -1.87
N GLY A 222 -12.47 9.07 -1.53
CA GLY A 222 -11.79 7.99 -2.25
C GLY A 222 -12.52 6.64 -2.14
N ILE A 223 -13.14 6.30 -0.99
CA ILE A 223 -13.86 5.03 -0.85
C ILE A 223 -15.15 5.02 -1.67
N ARG A 224 -15.87 6.16 -1.78
CA ARG A 224 -17.06 6.27 -2.62
C ARG A 224 -16.69 6.10 -4.10
N GLU A 225 -15.63 6.74 -4.56
CA GLU A 225 -15.11 6.58 -5.93
C GLU A 225 -14.69 5.13 -6.19
N THR A 226 -14.00 4.51 -5.24
CA THR A 226 -13.59 3.11 -5.35
C THR A 226 -14.78 2.17 -5.50
N VAL A 227 -15.79 2.29 -4.62
CA VAL A 227 -16.99 1.45 -4.70
C VAL A 227 -17.68 1.63 -6.04
N LYS A 228 -17.91 2.88 -6.50
CA LYS A 228 -18.51 3.16 -7.81
C LYS A 228 -17.73 2.51 -8.95
N TRP A 229 -16.39 2.67 -8.94
CA TRP A 229 -15.55 2.06 -9.96
C TRP A 229 -15.72 0.54 -10.04
N TYR A 230 -15.72 -0.16 -8.89
CA TYR A 230 -15.93 -1.61 -8.88
C TYR A 230 -17.33 -2.02 -9.35
N LEU A 231 -18.37 -1.26 -9.01
CA LEU A 231 -19.72 -1.52 -9.50
C LEU A 231 -19.83 -1.39 -11.03
N GLU A 232 -19.14 -0.41 -11.59
CA GLU A 232 -19.14 -0.12 -13.03
C GLU A 232 -18.18 -1.03 -13.84
N ASN A 233 -17.17 -1.63 -13.21
CA ASN A 233 -16.09 -2.36 -13.88
C ASN A 233 -16.08 -3.87 -13.60
N GLN A 234 -17.24 -4.49 -13.44
CA GLN A 234 -17.36 -5.94 -13.17
C GLN A 234 -16.73 -6.82 -14.28
N ALA A 235 -16.65 -6.34 -15.51
CA ALA A 235 -16.00 -7.05 -16.60
C ALA A 235 -14.49 -7.17 -16.37
N TRP A 236 -13.83 -6.12 -15.85
CA TRP A 236 -12.42 -6.17 -15.50
C TRP A 236 -12.17 -7.18 -14.37
N ILE A 237 -12.99 -7.18 -13.31
CA ILE A 237 -12.87 -8.13 -12.21
C ILE A 237 -12.89 -9.56 -12.73
N ARG A 238 -13.87 -9.89 -13.57
CA ARG A 238 -13.94 -11.23 -14.20
C ARG A 238 -12.71 -11.59 -15.01
N SER A 239 -12.10 -10.62 -15.70
CA SER A 239 -10.92 -10.87 -16.55
C SER A 239 -9.65 -11.18 -15.75
N VAL A 240 -9.53 -10.76 -14.48
CA VAL A 240 -8.36 -10.97 -13.64
C VAL A 240 -8.52 -12.08 -12.60
N THR A 241 -9.73 -12.66 -12.47
CA THR A 241 -10.04 -13.76 -11.52
C THR A 241 -10.13 -15.14 -12.15
N HIS A 242 -9.85 -15.27 -13.43
CA HIS A 242 -9.86 -16.55 -14.18
C HIS A 242 -8.47 -17.11 -14.40
#